data_6b10652fcf3008528ee4a8a0c6ddf0fd
#
_entry.id   6b10652fcf3008528ee4a8a0c6ddf0fd
#
_cell.length_a   1.000
_cell.length_b   1.000
_cell.length_c   1.000
_cell.angle_alpha   90.00
_cell.angle_beta   90.00
_cell.angle_gamma   90.00
#
_symmetry.space_group_name_H-M   'P 1'
#
loop_
_entity.id
_entity.type
_entity.pdbx_description
1 polymer ?
#
loop_
_entity_poly.entity_id
_entity_poly.type
_entity_poly.pdbx_seq_one_letter_code
_entity_poly.pdbx_strand_id
1 'polypeptide(L)'
;ARSRAPAWSCFIATKITRRSFVTTFHGTYNFNNKLKKFYNSIMVRSNLIIAGSNFIFAHIKENYSEFIDLKKRLLVIFRGINVDYFDQTSVIESDEIKLKKNWEIDENKKIILLPGRLTSWKGQELFIEAINLVNIELGYEAFYAVILGSEQGRDLYKKKLIRLSEQYRMNKQLKFIDNCKNMALAY
;
A
#
# COMPACT_ATOMS: atom_id res chain seq x y z
N ALA A 1 -3.19 -11.63 15.66
CA ALA A 1 -3.69 -11.72 14.28
C ALA A 1 -3.61 -10.34 13.59
N ARG A 2 -3.45 -10.35 12.26
CA ARG A 2 -3.25 -9.14 11.44
C ARG A 2 -4.37 -8.90 10.43
N SER A 3 -5.37 -9.78 10.39
CA SER A 3 -6.54 -9.65 9.52
C SER A 3 -7.75 -10.36 10.12
N ARG A 4 -8.94 -10.03 9.62
CA ARG A 4 -10.23 -10.40 10.21
C ARG A 4 -10.52 -11.91 10.23
N ALA A 5 -10.37 -12.60 9.11
CA ALA A 5 -10.68 -14.03 9.05
C ALA A 5 -9.76 -14.87 9.97
N PRO A 6 -8.41 -14.73 9.92
CA PRO A 6 -7.54 -15.36 10.90
C PRO A 6 -7.81 -14.93 12.35
N ALA A 7 -8.28 -13.68 12.57
CA ALA A 7 -8.59 -13.22 13.92
C ALA A 7 -9.75 -13.99 14.57
N TRP A 8 -10.76 -14.40 13.80
CA TRP A 8 -11.84 -15.25 14.31
C TRP A 8 -11.31 -16.61 14.75
N SER A 9 -10.48 -17.27 13.94
CA SER A 9 -9.86 -18.55 14.30
C SER A 9 -8.96 -18.43 15.53
N CYS A 10 -8.10 -17.39 15.57
CA CYS A 10 -7.25 -17.11 16.72
C CYS A 10 -8.05 -16.82 17.98
N PHE A 11 -9.16 -16.08 17.88
CA PHE A 11 -10.00 -15.76 19.03
C PHE A 11 -10.58 -17.03 19.66
N ILE A 12 -11.11 -17.95 18.85
CA ILE A 12 -11.63 -19.23 19.32
C ILE A 12 -10.51 -20.07 19.96
N ALA A 13 -9.39 -20.22 19.26
CA ALA A 13 -8.25 -21.01 19.74
C ALA A 13 -7.71 -20.47 21.08
N THR A 14 -7.57 -19.15 21.22
CA THR A 14 -7.06 -18.55 22.46
C THR A 14 -8.02 -18.66 23.63
N LYS A 15 -9.35 -18.71 23.36
CA LYS A 15 -10.35 -19.00 24.39
C LYS A 15 -10.24 -20.43 24.92
N ILE A 16 -10.08 -21.41 24.01
CA ILE A 16 -9.93 -22.83 24.37
C ILE A 16 -8.60 -23.05 25.14
N THR A 17 -7.52 -22.46 24.64
CA THR A 17 -6.16 -22.67 25.21
C THR A 17 -5.82 -21.72 26.36
N ARG A 18 -6.72 -20.79 26.72
CA ARG A 18 -6.51 -19.75 27.75
C ARG A 18 -5.25 -18.90 27.51
N ARG A 19 -4.92 -18.60 26.25
CA ARG A 19 -3.77 -17.78 25.86
C ARG A 19 -4.20 -16.35 25.55
N SER A 20 -3.27 -15.42 25.69
CA SER A 20 -3.47 -14.03 25.32
C SER A 20 -3.58 -13.88 23.79
N PHE A 21 -4.48 -12.99 23.37
CA PHE A 21 -4.76 -12.69 21.98
C PHE A 21 -4.35 -11.24 21.66
N VAL A 22 -3.54 -11.06 20.63
CA VAL A 22 -3.08 -9.74 20.16
C VAL A 22 -3.53 -9.55 18.72
N THR A 23 -4.03 -8.35 18.43
CA THR A 23 -4.40 -7.95 17.06
C THR A 23 -3.67 -6.68 16.63
N THR A 24 -3.42 -6.56 15.32
CA THR A 24 -2.86 -5.34 14.72
C THR A 24 -3.76 -4.87 13.60
N PHE A 25 -4.24 -3.63 13.70
CA PHE A 25 -4.96 -2.95 12.65
C PHE A 25 -4.00 -2.35 11.64
N HIS A 26 -4.10 -2.73 10.38
CA HIS A 26 -3.25 -2.25 9.28
C HIS A 26 -3.93 -1.24 8.35
N GLY A 27 -5.21 -1.03 8.51
CA GLY A 27 -6.01 -0.11 7.69
C GLY A 27 -7.41 0.04 8.27
N THR A 28 -8.22 0.89 7.69
CA THR A 28 -9.62 1.05 8.06
C THR A 28 -10.41 -0.19 7.64
N TYR A 29 -11.19 -0.75 8.54
CA TYR A 29 -12.15 -1.80 8.20
C TYR A 29 -13.53 -1.18 8.06
N ASN A 30 -13.76 -0.56 6.89
CA ASN A 30 -15.03 0.09 6.60
C ASN A 30 -16.17 -0.93 6.56
N PHE A 31 -17.34 -0.48 6.98
CA PHE A 31 -18.55 -1.27 7.01
C PHE A 31 -19.73 -0.43 6.50
N ASN A 32 -20.67 -1.10 5.83
CA ASN A 32 -21.90 -0.50 5.29
C ASN A 32 -23.15 -1.03 5.97
N ASN A 33 -23.02 -1.99 6.89
CA ASN A 33 -24.10 -2.56 7.68
C ASN A 33 -23.60 -3.11 9.02
N LYS A 34 -24.54 -3.38 9.94
CA LYS A 34 -24.26 -3.88 11.30
C LYS A 34 -23.58 -5.25 11.32
N LEU A 35 -23.92 -6.15 10.39
CA LEU A 35 -23.30 -7.48 10.32
C LEU A 35 -21.81 -7.39 9.94
N LYS A 36 -21.48 -6.54 8.97
CA LYS A 36 -20.09 -6.30 8.60
C LYS A 36 -19.31 -5.61 9.71
N LYS A 37 -19.93 -4.66 10.43
CA LYS A 37 -19.34 -4.03 11.62
C LYS A 37 -19.04 -5.09 12.69
N PHE A 38 -19.99 -5.96 13.00
CA PHE A 38 -19.81 -7.08 13.93
C PHE A 38 -18.67 -8.01 13.48
N TYR A 39 -18.66 -8.43 12.21
CA TYR A 39 -17.57 -9.26 11.67
C TYR A 39 -16.19 -8.59 11.83
N ASN A 40 -16.10 -7.30 11.55
CA ASN A 40 -14.85 -6.54 11.69
C ASN A 40 -14.44 -6.36 13.15
N SER A 41 -15.40 -6.31 14.09
CA SER A 41 -15.14 -6.07 15.52
C SER A 41 -14.26 -7.13 16.18
N ILE A 42 -14.05 -8.29 15.55
CA ILE A 42 -13.12 -9.31 16.04
C ILE A 42 -11.72 -8.75 16.28
N MET A 43 -11.32 -7.75 15.48
CA MET A 43 -10.02 -7.13 15.58
C MET A 43 -9.84 -6.27 16.85
N VAL A 44 -10.93 -5.90 17.51
CA VAL A 44 -10.91 -5.17 18.80
C VAL A 44 -11.30 -6.04 20.00
N ARG A 45 -11.56 -7.34 19.80
CA ARG A 45 -11.89 -8.30 20.87
C ARG A 45 -10.66 -8.99 21.47
N SER A 46 -9.47 -8.55 21.14
CA SER A 46 -8.18 -9.07 21.64
C SER A 46 -7.81 -8.46 23.00
N ASN A 47 -6.87 -9.06 23.71
CA ASN A 47 -6.32 -8.55 24.98
C ASN A 47 -5.48 -7.28 24.76
N LEU A 48 -4.81 -7.20 23.61
CA LEU A 48 -4.04 -6.04 23.19
C LEU A 48 -4.35 -5.74 21.72
N ILE A 49 -4.66 -4.47 21.45
CA ILE A 49 -4.96 -3.94 20.14
C ILE A 49 -3.85 -2.99 19.75
N ILE A 50 -3.18 -3.24 18.62
CA ILE A 50 -2.13 -2.38 18.08
C ILE A 50 -2.69 -1.63 16.88
N ALA A 51 -2.66 -0.31 16.93
CA ALA A 51 -2.94 0.58 15.81
C ALA A 51 -1.62 0.96 15.13
N GLY A 52 -1.52 0.79 13.80
CA GLY A 52 -0.30 1.09 13.03
C GLY A 52 -0.03 2.58 12.81
N SER A 53 -0.95 3.47 13.23
CA SER A 53 -0.83 4.93 13.15
C SER A 53 -1.85 5.61 14.06
N ASN A 54 -1.66 6.91 14.33
CA ASN A 54 -2.63 7.73 15.06
C ASN A 54 -3.98 7.80 14.34
N PHE A 55 -3.98 7.84 13.01
CA PHE A 55 -5.20 7.79 12.19
C PHE A 55 -6.00 6.49 12.44
N ILE A 56 -5.33 5.35 12.45
CA ILE A 56 -5.97 4.05 12.73
C ILE A 56 -6.45 3.99 14.19
N PHE A 57 -5.71 4.54 15.13
CA PHE A 57 -6.14 4.64 16.53
C PHE A 57 -7.44 5.44 16.68
N ALA A 58 -7.52 6.62 16.05
CA ALA A 58 -8.72 7.44 16.03
C ALA A 58 -9.90 6.70 15.38
N HIS A 59 -9.66 6.07 14.21
CA HIS A 59 -10.67 5.25 13.52
C HIS A 59 -11.22 4.12 14.40
N ILE A 60 -10.38 3.42 15.16
CA ILE A 60 -10.80 2.36 16.08
C ILE A 60 -11.69 2.94 17.18
N LYS A 61 -11.28 4.03 17.80
CA LYS A 61 -12.08 4.69 18.86
C LYS A 61 -13.43 5.15 18.36
N GLU A 62 -13.48 5.78 17.21
CA GLU A 62 -14.69 6.31 16.63
C GLU A 62 -15.69 5.21 16.22
N ASN A 63 -15.19 4.14 15.60
CA ASN A 63 -16.06 3.18 14.93
C ASN A 63 -16.28 1.87 15.70
N TYR A 64 -15.44 1.55 16.69
CA TYR A 64 -15.44 0.25 17.38
C TYR A 64 -15.39 0.36 18.90
N SER A 65 -15.52 1.55 19.49
CA SER A 65 -15.48 1.75 20.95
C SER A 65 -16.47 0.87 21.72
N GLU A 66 -17.64 0.63 21.17
CA GLU A 66 -18.68 -0.23 21.76
C GLU A 66 -18.26 -1.71 21.94
N PHE A 67 -17.26 -2.16 21.20
CA PHE A 67 -16.70 -3.52 21.27
C PHE A 67 -15.41 -3.61 22.08
N ILE A 68 -14.85 -2.47 22.50
CA ILE A 68 -13.59 -2.44 23.24
C ILE A 68 -13.91 -2.56 24.73
N ASP A 69 -13.45 -3.63 25.36
CA ASP A 69 -13.46 -3.72 26.82
C ASP A 69 -12.50 -2.67 27.39
N LEU A 70 -12.95 -1.85 28.33
CA LEU A 70 -12.17 -0.80 28.99
C LEU A 70 -10.88 -1.31 29.65
N LYS A 71 -10.82 -2.60 29.98
CA LYS A 71 -9.62 -3.28 30.50
C LYS A 71 -8.59 -3.60 29.44
N LYS A 72 -8.92 -3.46 28.15
CA LYS A 72 -8.05 -3.77 27.03
C LYS A 72 -7.18 -2.58 26.67
N ARG A 73 -5.94 -2.87 26.31
CA ARG A 73 -4.99 -1.87 25.86
C ARG A 73 -5.14 -1.65 24.35
N LEU A 74 -5.38 -0.41 23.94
CA LEU A 74 -5.25 0.06 22.56
C LEU A 74 -4.00 0.95 22.51
N LEU A 75 -2.99 0.53 21.76
CA LEU A 75 -1.70 1.21 21.64
C LEU A 75 -1.42 1.59 20.20
N VAL A 76 -0.74 2.70 20.01
CA VAL A 76 -0.14 3.06 18.72
C VAL A 76 1.29 2.51 18.71
N ILE A 77 1.57 1.65 17.73
CA ILE A 77 2.93 1.18 17.44
C ILE A 77 3.13 1.35 15.94
N PHE A 78 3.94 2.35 15.57
CA PHE A 78 4.27 2.61 14.17
C PHE A 78 5.04 1.44 13.58
N ARG A 79 4.88 1.25 12.27
CA ARG A 79 5.65 0.22 11.55
C ARG A 79 7.09 0.71 11.40
N GLY A 80 8.02 -0.18 11.72
CA GLY A 80 9.43 0.01 11.39
C GLY A 80 9.75 -0.41 9.96
N ILE A 81 10.83 0.12 9.46
CA ILE A 81 11.50 -0.29 8.22
C ILE A 81 12.98 -0.57 8.54
N ASN A 82 13.62 -1.32 7.68
CA ASN A 82 15.09 -1.45 7.75
C ASN A 82 15.70 -0.19 7.11
N VAL A 83 16.17 0.73 7.96
CA VAL A 83 16.71 2.03 7.53
C VAL A 83 17.98 1.83 6.72
N ASP A 84 18.86 0.91 7.13
CA ASP A 84 20.12 0.63 6.43
C ASP A 84 19.88 0.10 5.00
N TYR A 85 18.81 -0.71 4.83
CA TYR A 85 18.43 -1.20 3.49
C TYR A 85 17.92 -0.09 2.56
N PHE A 86 17.26 0.93 3.11
CA PHE A 86 16.73 2.07 2.34
C PHE A 86 17.65 3.29 2.38
N ASP A 87 18.90 3.13 2.83
CA ASP A 87 19.86 4.22 2.81
C ASP A 87 20.35 4.47 1.38
N GLN A 88 20.18 5.69 0.91
CA GLN A 88 20.62 6.12 -0.41
C GLN A 88 22.13 5.92 -0.63
N THR A 89 22.92 6.03 0.44
CA THR A 89 24.39 5.85 0.35
C THR A 89 24.78 4.39 0.04
N SER A 90 23.87 3.43 0.25
CA SER A 90 24.08 2.03 -0.07
C SER A 90 23.80 1.68 -1.53
N VAL A 91 23.23 2.62 -2.30
CA VAL A 91 22.90 2.41 -3.72
C VAL A 91 24.13 2.65 -4.58
N ILE A 92 24.47 1.67 -5.42
CA ILE A 92 25.59 1.76 -6.34
C ILE A 92 25.07 2.32 -7.67
N GLU A 93 25.69 3.38 -8.16
CA GLU A 93 25.33 4.06 -9.42
C GLU A 93 25.21 3.09 -10.61
N SER A 94 26.14 2.14 -10.74
CA SER A 94 26.07 1.12 -11.80
C SER A 94 24.81 0.25 -11.75
N ASP A 95 24.23 0.05 -10.57
CA ASP A 95 23.00 -0.75 -10.42
C ASP A 95 21.77 0.10 -10.72
N GLU A 96 21.80 1.40 -10.44
CA GLU A 96 20.77 2.36 -10.87
C GLU A 96 20.69 2.42 -12.41
N ILE A 97 21.84 2.55 -13.07
CA ILE A 97 21.94 2.54 -14.55
C ILE A 97 21.37 1.25 -15.12
N LYS A 98 21.74 0.09 -14.56
CA LYS A 98 21.19 -1.21 -14.98
C LYS A 98 19.68 -1.28 -14.78
N LEU A 99 19.16 -0.74 -13.66
CA LEU A 99 17.71 -0.74 -13.39
C LEU A 99 16.98 0.10 -14.44
N LYS A 100 17.44 1.33 -14.70
CA LYS A 100 16.87 2.21 -15.72
C LYS A 100 16.90 1.54 -17.10
N LYS A 101 18.00 0.92 -17.48
CA LYS A 101 18.13 0.17 -18.73
C LYS A 101 17.12 -0.99 -18.82
N ASN A 102 16.94 -1.75 -17.73
CA ASN A 102 15.97 -2.84 -17.68
C ASN A 102 14.52 -2.36 -17.78
N TRP A 103 14.25 -1.13 -17.36
CA TRP A 103 12.95 -0.49 -17.46
C TRP A 103 12.77 0.28 -18.76
N GLU A 104 13.77 0.24 -19.67
CA GLU A 104 13.82 1.00 -20.92
C GLU A 104 13.62 2.51 -20.67
N ILE A 105 14.34 3.05 -19.69
CA ILE A 105 14.35 4.46 -19.29
C ILE A 105 15.74 5.02 -19.59
N ASP A 106 15.76 6.23 -20.15
CA ASP A 106 16.99 6.98 -20.37
C ASP A 106 17.67 7.31 -19.03
N GLU A 107 18.96 6.99 -18.91
CA GLU A 107 19.73 7.13 -17.67
C GLU A 107 19.77 8.57 -17.14
N ASN A 108 19.71 9.56 -18.05
CA ASN A 108 19.75 10.98 -17.70
C ASN A 108 18.40 11.56 -17.29
N LYS A 109 17.32 10.79 -17.39
CA LYS A 109 15.96 11.24 -17.06
C LYS A 109 15.59 10.95 -15.60
N LYS A 110 14.84 11.88 -15.03
CA LYS A 110 14.20 11.67 -13.71
C LYS A 110 13.04 10.70 -13.82
N ILE A 111 12.75 10.02 -12.72
CA ILE A 111 11.63 9.10 -12.60
C ILE A 111 10.66 9.61 -11.54
N ILE A 112 9.36 9.61 -11.85
CA ILE A 112 8.29 9.77 -10.88
C ILE A 112 7.69 8.38 -10.67
N LEU A 113 7.87 7.81 -9.47
CA LEU A 113 7.52 6.44 -9.16
C LEU A 113 6.24 6.34 -8.32
N LEU A 114 5.28 5.50 -8.74
CA LEU A 114 4.15 5.08 -7.91
C LEU A 114 4.23 3.57 -7.65
N PRO A 115 4.76 3.13 -6.50
CA PRO A 115 4.82 1.72 -6.16
C PRO A 115 3.52 1.23 -5.50
N GLY A 116 3.00 0.12 -5.95
CA GLY A 116 1.84 -0.53 -5.35
C GLY A 116 1.08 -1.43 -6.30
N ARG A 117 0.44 -2.45 -5.75
CA ARG A 117 -0.41 -3.36 -6.54
C ARG A 117 -1.43 -2.58 -7.36
N LEU A 118 -1.71 -3.02 -8.58
CA LEU A 118 -2.72 -2.40 -9.43
C LEU A 118 -4.12 -2.65 -8.87
N THR A 119 -4.64 -1.65 -8.16
CA THR A 119 -5.96 -1.67 -7.54
C THR A 119 -6.51 -0.24 -7.46
N SER A 120 -7.81 -0.06 -7.68
CA SER A 120 -8.44 1.26 -7.78
C SER A 120 -8.18 2.19 -6.58
N TRP A 121 -8.03 1.63 -5.37
CA TRP A 121 -7.75 2.45 -4.17
C TRP A 121 -6.28 2.86 -3.99
N LYS A 122 -5.38 2.44 -4.89
CA LYS A 122 -3.96 2.84 -4.86
C LYS A 122 -3.66 4.09 -5.68
N GLY A 123 -4.68 4.64 -6.34
CA GLY A 123 -4.60 5.95 -6.98
C GLY A 123 -3.86 5.97 -8.32
N GLN A 124 -3.69 4.83 -9.02
CA GLN A 124 -2.99 4.82 -10.31
C GLN A 124 -3.69 5.68 -11.36
N GLU A 125 -5.03 5.74 -11.38
CA GLU A 125 -5.77 6.62 -12.29
C GLU A 125 -5.45 8.08 -12.00
N LEU A 126 -5.53 8.50 -10.73
CA LEU A 126 -5.18 9.85 -10.30
C LEU A 126 -3.71 10.19 -10.61
N PHE A 127 -2.80 9.21 -10.46
CA PHE A 127 -1.40 9.38 -10.82
C PHE A 127 -1.23 9.69 -12.32
N ILE A 128 -1.91 8.93 -13.20
CA ILE A 128 -1.87 9.16 -14.66
C ILE A 128 -2.42 10.55 -15.00
N GLU A 129 -3.53 10.95 -14.39
CA GLU A 129 -4.13 12.29 -14.58
C GLU A 129 -3.18 13.40 -14.11
N ALA A 130 -2.54 13.23 -12.95
CA ALA A 130 -1.58 14.19 -12.42
C ALA A 130 -0.33 14.30 -13.32
N ILE A 131 0.20 13.19 -13.81
CA ILE A 131 1.32 13.19 -14.77
C ILE A 131 0.93 13.91 -16.06
N ASN A 132 -0.30 13.76 -16.53
CA ASN A 132 -0.79 14.51 -17.71
C ASN A 132 -0.76 16.03 -17.48
N LEU A 133 -1.17 16.49 -16.29
CA LEU A 133 -1.10 17.93 -15.98
C LEU A 133 0.35 18.43 -15.94
N VAL A 134 1.28 17.66 -15.36
CA VAL A 134 2.70 18.00 -15.35
C VAL A 134 3.28 18.04 -16.77
N ASN A 135 2.86 17.15 -17.66
CA ASN A 135 3.29 17.14 -19.05
C ASN A 135 2.85 18.39 -19.83
N ILE A 136 1.70 18.97 -19.50
CA ILE A 136 1.22 20.21 -20.10
C ILE A 136 2.17 21.36 -19.76
N GLU A 137 2.73 21.37 -18.56
CA GLU A 137 3.64 22.42 -18.09
C GLU A 137 5.10 22.19 -18.49
N LEU A 138 5.61 20.96 -18.36
CA LEU A 138 7.03 20.64 -18.53
C LEU A 138 7.39 19.94 -19.84
N GLY A 139 6.39 19.44 -20.58
CA GLY A 139 6.58 18.62 -21.77
C GLY A 139 6.76 17.13 -21.47
N TYR A 140 6.41 16.29 -22.46
CA TYR A 140 6.38 14.83 -22.34
C TYR A 140 7.74 14.15 -22.22
N GLU A 141 8.82 14.87 -22.50
CA GLU A 141 10.17 14.31 -22.48
C GLU A 141 10.97 14.69 -21.23
N ALA A 142 10.39 15.46 -20.30
CA ALA A 142 11.10 15.95 -19.13
C ALA A 142 11.47 14.83 -18.13
N PHE A 143 10.66 13.78 -18.04
CA PHE A 143 10.81 12.70 -17.07
C PHE A 143 10.08 11.42 -17.54
N TYR A 144 10.32 10.31 -16.84
CA TYR A 144 9.51 9.10 -16.97
C TYR A 144 8.60 8.94 -15.75
N ALA A 145 7.38 8.45 -15.99
CA ALA A 145 6.46 8.01 -14.95
C ALA A 145 6.48 6.48 -14.87
N VAL A 146 6.57 5.91 -13.68
CA VAL A 146 6.62 4.45 -13.47
C VAL A 146 5.57 4.03 -12.48
N ILE A 147 4.68 3.15 -12.92
CA ILE A 147 3.75 2.42 -12.04
C ILE A 147 4.36 1.05 -11.78
N LEU A 148 4.83 0.83 -10.54
CA LEU A 148 5.53 -0.37 -10.14
C LEU A 148 4.63 -1.26 -9.27
N GLY A 149 4.21 -2.40 -9.81
CA GLY A 149 3.44 -3.41 -9.10
C GLY A 149 2.51 -4.22 -10.01
N SER A 150 2.31 -5.48 -9.67
CA SER A 150 1.52 -6.39 -10.49
C SER A 150 0.00 -6.22 -10.30
N GLU A 151 -0.75 -6.62 -11.32
CA GLU A 151 -2.22 -6.66 -11.32
C GLU A 151 -2.79 -7.79 -10.46
N GLN A 152 -2.02 -8.84 -10.19
CA GLN A 152 -2.47 -10.01 -9.41
C GLN A 152 -3.82 -10.58 -9.90
N GLY A 153 -3.95 -10.80 -11.23
CA GLY A 153 -5.18 -11.28 -11.87
C GLY A 153 -6.26 -10.21 -12.08
N ARG A 154 -5.92 -8.91 -11.97
CA ARG A 154 -6.85 -7.80 -12.26
C ARG A 154 -6.62 -7.19 -13.63
N ASP A 155 -6.57 -8.03 -14.66
CA ASP A 155 -6.22 -7.66 -16.04
C ASP A 155 -7.10 -6.53 -16.60
N LEU A 156 -8.38 -6.52 -16.24
CA LEU A 156 -9.31 -5.46 -16.68
C LEU A 156 -8.89 -4.08 -16.15
N TYR A 157 -8.39 -4.02 -14.92
CA TYR A 157 -7.94 -2.76 -14.34
C TYR A 157 -6.63 -2.29 -14.99
N LYS A 158 -5.67 -3.19 -15.23
CA LYS A 158 -4.44 -2.89 -15.98
C LYS A 158 -4.75 -2.36 -17.38
N LYS A 159 -5.66 -3.04 -18.11
CA LYS A 159 -6.12 -2.58 -19.43
C LYS A 159 -6.77 -1.19 -19.38
N LYS A 160 -7.54 -0.89 -18.32
CA LYS A 160 -8.12 0.45 -18.13
C LYS A 160 -7.03 1.51 -17.98
N LEU A 161 -6.00 1.25 -17.17
CA LEU A 161 -4.89 2.18 -16.96
C LEU A 161 -4.09 2.42 -18.24
N ILE A 162 -3.83 1.36 -19.02
CA ILE A 162 -3.15 1.46 -20.31
C ILE A 162 -3.96 2.35 -21.28
N ARG A 163 -5.26 2.10 -21.43
CA ARG A 163 -6.12 2.95 -22.27
C ARG A 163 -6.12 4.42 -21.83
N LEU A 164 -6.14 4.67 -20.51
CA LEU A 164 -6.09 6.03 -19.98
C LEU A 164 -4.75 6.71 -20.33
N SER A 165 -3.63 5.99 -20.24
CA SER A 165 -2.32 6.51 -20.64
C SER A 165 -2.22 6.78 -22.15
N GLU A 166 -2.87 5.97 -22.98
CA GLU A 166 -2.98 6.16 -24.42
C GLU A 166 -3.78 7.41 -24.78
N GLN A 167 -4.90 7.63 -24.10
CA GLN A 167 -5.71 8.85 -24.26
C GLN A 167 -4.91 10.12 -24.01
N TYR A 168 -3.99 10.09 -23.05
CA TYR A 168 -3.10 11.20 -22.73
C TYR A 168 -1.76 11.15 -23.50
N ARG A 169 -1.61 10.27 -24.51
CA ARG A 169 -0.40 10.12 -25.36
C ARG A 169 0.88 9.85 -24.58
N MET A 170 0.79 9.13 -23.44
CA MET A 170 1.91 8.85 -22.55
C MET A 170 2.58 7.49 -22.78
N ASN A 171 2.31 6.80 -23.89
CA ASN A 171 2.77 5.41 -24.14
C ASN A 171 4.27 5.22 -24.06
N LYS A 172 5.06 6.25 -24.41
CA LYS A 172 6.53 6.21 -24.35
C LYS A 172 7.07 6.59 -22.98
N GLN A 173 6.38 7.49 -22.28
CA GLN A 173 6.81 8.09 -21.02
C GLN A 173 6.35 7.29 -19.79
N LEU A 174 5.14 6.70 -19.84
CA LEU A 174 4.61 5.91 -18.72
C LEU A 174 4.99 4.43 -18.86
N LYS A 175 5.68 3.90 -17.88
CA LYS A 175 6.07 2.49 -17.81
C LYS A 175 5.26 1.75 -16.77
N PHE A 176 4.80 0.54 -17.10
CA PHE A 176 4.19 -0.40 -16.16
C PHE A 176 5.19 -1.51 -15.87
N ILE A 177 5.69 -1.55 -14.66
CA ILE A 177 6.69 -2.52 -14.20
C ILE A 177 6.02 -3.44 -13.18
N ASP A 178 5.98 -4.73 -13.46
CA ASP A 178 5.22 -5.68 -12.63
C ASP A 178 5.88 -5.94 -11.27
N ASN A 179 7.21 -6.02 -11.21
CA ASN A 179 7.93 -6.36 -10.00
C ASN A 179 9.35 -5.78 -9.99
N CYS A 180 9.78 -5.33 -8.82
CA CYS A 180 11.17 -5.00 -8.54
C CYS A 180 11.61 -5.70 -7.25
N LYS A 181 12.66 -6.52 -7.32
CA LYS A 181 13.18 -7.26 -6.15
C LYS A 181 13.92 -6.34 -5.18
N ASN A 182 14.66 -5.38 -5.71
CA ASN A 182 15.39 -4.41 -4.92
C ASN A 182 14.61 -3.10 -4.86
N MET A 183 13.75 -2.96 -3.86
CA MET A 183 12.94 -1.76 -3.69
C MET A 183 13.77 -0.55 -3.22
N ALA A 184 14.87 -0.74 -2.50
CA ALA A 184 15.76 0.34 -2.12
C ALA A 184 16.37 1.03 -3.35
N LEU A 185 16.72 0.23 -4.37
CA LEU A 185 17.23 0.74 -5.64
C LEU A 185 16.14 1.43 -6.49
N ALA A 186 14.88 1.03 -6.31
CA ALA A 186 13.76 1.61 -7.06
C ALA A 186 13.30 2.97 -6.52
N TYR A 187 13.56 3.26 -5.22
CA TYR A 187 13.25 4.53 -4.54
C TYR A 187 14.37 5.55 -4.72
#